data_bd74f3b5b9c6f55a274065450afe5561
#
_entry.id   bd74f3b5b9c6f55a274065450afe5561
#
_cell.length_a   1.000
_cell.length_b   1.000
_cell.length_c   1.000
_cell.angle_alpha   90.00
_cell.angle_beta   90.00
_cell.angle_gamma   90.00
#
_symmetry.space_group_name_H-M   'P 1'
#
loop_
_entity.id
_entity.type
_entity.pdbx_description
1 polymer ?
#
loop_
_entity_poly.entity_id
_entity_poly.type
_entity_poly.pdbx_seq_one_letter_code
_entity_poly.pdbx_strand_id
1 'polypeptide(L)'
;MRYLKQILLLLLICTKGFSQQLTYTEFINQVKQNHPISKQAKIVVDKASADAMIARSNFDPTIGFNSDIKTFDGKNYFNYQNTELKIPTWAGIDINTGIESNKGQFLNSEVSKGQSSYLGISVPVIKNLVIDKRRAAVLQAKNLILASEQEKQSIVNNLLLDASLQYWKWAAQYQLLKLYKQYVITSSNRFNITKIAFNNGERASLDTLEALTQLQQLKILENDADLLFTNAGIELSYFLWDNQDSALQLSPTMTPDTLDSKQISIENSIADLISLSILQNPEVRAYEYKINNLLIDKKLKFQSLLPMLNVKSNILNQNYNVFKDAGAQLYQNNYKFGIDFKMPLFLREGRGEYRKAKLKIDETNLAFAAKKIEVQNKVKT
;
A
#
# COMPACT_ATOMS: atom_id res chain seq x y z
N MET A 1 1.74 -62.47 9.01
CA MET A 1 1.80 -61.10 9.59
C MET A 1 2.10 -60.00 8.56
N ARG A 2 2.87 -60.19 7.51
CA ARG A 2 3.13 -59.15 6.48
C ARG A 2 1.89 -58.73 5.66
N TYR A 3 1.06 -59.68 5.28
CA TYR A 3 -0.16 -59.41 4.49
C TYR A 3 -1.28 -58.70 5.30
N LEU A 4 -1.35 -58.97 6.59
CA LEU A 4 -2.33 -58.28 7.48
C LEU A 4 -2.00 -56.79 7.65
N LYS A 5 -0.70 -56.41 7.66
CA LYS A 5 -0.25 -55.02 7.69
C LYS A 5 -0.53 -54.28 6.35
N GLN A 6 -0.40 -55.00 5.23
CA GLN A 6 -0.71 -54.40 3.92
C GLN A 6 -2.20 -54.20 3.70
N ILE A 7 -3.06 -55.13 4.17
CA ILE A 7 -4.53 -54.99 4.14
C ILE A 7 -4.99 -53.88 5.08
N LEU A 8 -4.36 -53.74 6.26
CA LEU A 8 -4.68 -52.63 7.20
C LEU A 8 -4.25 -51.28 6.64
N LEU A 9 -3.12 -51.21 5.89
CA LEU A 9 -2.66 -50.00 5.21
C LEU A 9 -3.57 -49.64 4.04
N LEU A 10 -4.11 -50.60 3.29
CA LEU A 10 -5.06 -50.41 2.20
C LEU A 10 -6.43 -49.97 2.73
N LEU A 11 -6.88 -50.44 3.89
CA LEU A 11 -8.11 -50.01 4.53
C LEU A 11 -8.05 -48.58 5.07
N LEU A 12 -6.86 -48.08 5.43
CA LEU A 12 -6.65 -46.70 5.88
C LEU A 12 -6.68 -45.66 4.75
N ILE A 13 -6.49 -46.11 3.50
CA ILE A 13 -6.51 -45.25 2.31
C ILE A 13 -7.93 -45.02 1.78
N CYS A 14 -8.88 -45.90 2.10
CA CYS A 14 -10.27 -45.83 1.61
C CYS A 14 -11.23 -44.91 2.38
N THR A 15 -10.78 -44.15 3.40
CA THR A 15 -11.70 -43.36 4.26
C THR A 15 -11.73 -41.86 3.96
N LYS A 16 -11.39 -41.40 2.78
CA LYS A 16 -11.54 -39.98 2.38
C LYS A 16 -12.48 -39.80 1.20
N GLY A 17 -13.66 -40.37 1.28
CA GLY A 17 -14.78 -40.12 0.36
C GLY A 17 -15.87 -39.22 0.96
N PHE A 18 -15.58 -38.41 1.96
CA PHE A 18 -16.52 -37.38 2.43
C PHE A 18 -16.53 -36.24 1.40
N SER A 19 -17.70 -35.90 0.89
CA SER A 19 -17.93 -34.63 0.21
C SER A 19 -17.30 -33.53 1.06
N GLN A 20 -16.22 -32.95 0.57
CA GLN A 20 -15.48 -31.92 1.30
C GLN A 20 -16.35 -30.66 1.27
N GLN A 21 -16.92 -30.30 2.41
CA GLN A 21 -17.66 -29.05 2.56
C GLN A 21 -16.66 -27.92 2.75
N LEU A 22 -16.84 -26.84 2.00
CA LEU A 22 -16.08 -25.61 2.18
C LEU A 22 -16.87 -24.66 3.08
N THR A 23 -16.38 -24.41 4.28
CA THR A 23 -17.00 -23.44 5.17
C THR A 23 -16.66 -22.01 4.76
N TYR A 24 -17.54 -21.05 5.04
CA TYR A 24 -17.28 -19.62 4.79
C TYR A 24 -16.01 -19.13 5.50
N THR A 25 -15.83 -19.53 6.74
CA THR A 25 -14.67 -19.11 7.55
C THR A 25 -13.35 -19.63 6.98
N GLU A 26 -13.29 -20.89 6.55
CA GLU A 26 -12.10 -21.45 5.91
C GLU A 26 -11.79 -20.75 4.59
N PHE A 27 -12.81 -20.55 3.75
CA PHE A 27 -12.68 -19.85 2.48
C PHE A 27 -12.11 -18.44 2.66
N ILE A 28 -12.70 -17.62 3.52
CA ILE A 28 -12.25 -16.23 3.78
C ILE A 28 -10.83 -16.20 4.33
N ASN A 29 -10.47 -17.13 5.23
CA ASN A 29 -9.11 -17.22 5.74
C ASN A 29 -8.09 -17.58 4.64
N GLN A 30 -8.44 -18.50 3.75
CA GLN A 30 -7.61 -18.88 2.61
C GLN A 30 -7.43 -17.69 1.66
N VAL A 31 -8.50 -16.97 1.31
CA VAL A 31 -8.43 -15.74 0.49
C VAL A 31 -7.51 -14.70 1.13
N LYS A 32 -7.70 -14.43 2.43
CA LYS A 32 -6.89 -13.43 3.16
C LYS A 32 -5.41 -13.77 3.19
N GLN A 33 -5.07 -15.06 3.29
CA GLN A 33 -3.67 -15.49 3.41
C GLN A 33 -2.98 -15.65 2.06
N ASN A 34 -3.66 -16.22 1.08
CA ASN A 34 -3.02 -16.75 -0.12
C ASN A 34 -3.29 -15.93 -1.38
N HIS A 35 -4.39 -15.17 -1.43
CA HIS A 35 -4.77 -14.46 -2.64
C HIS A 35 -3.71 -13.41 -3.05
N PRO A 36 -3.30 -13.34 -4.34
CA PRO A 36 -2.26 -12.42 -4.81
C PRO A 36 -2.52 -10.95 -4.46
N ILE A 37 -3.78 -10.48 -4.51
CA ILE A 37 -4.16 -9.11 -4.12
C ILE A 37 -3.86 -8.86 -2.65
N SER A 38 -4.07 -9.84 -1.75
CA SER A 38 -3.72 -9.71 -0.33
C SER A 38 -2.20 -9.61 -0.12
N LYS A 39 -1.41 -10.36 -0.92
CA LYS A 39 0.05 -10.27 -0.91
C LYS A 39 0.54 -8.94 -1.49
N GLN A 40 -0.06 -8.48 -2.60
CA GLN A 40 0.23 -7.16 -3.18
C GLN A 40 -0.08 -6.02 -2.19
N ALA A 41 -1.15 -6.12 -1.42
CA ALA A 41 -1.49 -5.13 -0.40
C ALA A 41 -0.40 -4.99 0.68
N LYS A 42 0.32 -6.07 1.03
CA LYS A 42 1.49 -6.00 1.93
C LYS A 42 2.65 -5.23 1.28
N ILE A 43 2.89 -5.47 -0.01
CA ILE A 43 3.97 -4.79 -0.76
C ILE A 43 3.75 -3.27 -0.83
N VAL A 44 2.51 -2.78 -0.76
CA VAL A 44 2.24 -1.33 -0.69
C VAL A 44 2.91 -0.69 0.53
N VAL A 45 2.85 -1.36 1.69
CA VAL A 45 3.50 -0.89 2.93
C VAL A 45 5.03 -1.00 2.84
N ASP A 46 5.53 -2.09 2.24
CA ASP A 46 6.97 -2.28 2.06
C ASP A 46 7.56 -1.20 1.14
N LYS A 47 6.86 -0.83 0.06
CA LYS A 47 7.24 0.30 -0.80
C LYS A 47 7.27 1.63 -0.04
N ALA A 48 6.26 1.93 0.78
CA ALA A 48 6.26 3.14 1.60
C ALA A 48 7.41 3.16 2.61
N SER A 49 7.80 2.00 3.13
CA SER A 49 8.97 1.85 4.01
C SER A 49 10.28 2.09 3.26
N ALA A 50 10.39 1.63 2.02
CA ALA A 50 11.54 1.93 1.14
C ALA A 50 11.61 3.43 0.80
N ASP A 51 10.47 4.08 0.50
CA ASP A 51 10.40 5.52 0.28
C ASP A 51 10.85 6.31 1.51
N ALA A 52 10.53 5.82 2.72
CA ALA A 52 11.01 6.43 3.95
C ALA A 52 12.52 6.26 4.15
N MET A 53 13.11 5.15 3.69
CA MET A 53 14.56 4.98 3.64
C MET A 53 15.20 5.98 2.67
N ILE A 54 14.65 6.13 1.46
CA ILE A 54 15.08 7.12 0.48
C ILE A 54 14.98 8.54 1.05
N ALA A 55 13.89 8.88 1.75
CA ALA A 55 13.75 10.19 2.37
C ALA A 55 14.83 10.47 3.45
N ARG A 56 15.24 9.44 4.20
CA ARG A 56 16.30 9.53 5.20
C ARG A 56 17.69 9.68 4.59
N SER A 57 17.92 9.14 3.39
CA SER A 57 19.21 9.24 2.70
C SER A 57 19.63 10.68 2.40
N ASN A 58 18.68 11.64 2.44
CA ASN A 58 19.01 13.07 2.38
C ASN A 58 19.86 13.57 3.58
N PHE A 59 20.01 12.76 4.62
CA PHE A 59 20.85 13.02 5.79
C PHE A 59 22.10 12.15 5.83
N ASP A 60 22.32 11.31 4.81
CA ASP A 60 23.52 10.48 4.73
C ASP A 60 24.75 11.37 4.49
N PRO A 61 25.86 11.11 5.19
CA PRO A 61 27.12 11.75 4.89
C PRO A 61 27.57 11.46 3.46
N THR A 62 28.07 12.48 2.78
CA THR A 62 28.58 12.33 1.42
C THR A 62 30.06 12.69 1.37
N ILE A 63 30.87 11.83 0.72
CA ILE A 63 32.26 12.15 0.40
C ILE A 63 32.32 12.54 -1.08
N GLY A 64 32.91 13.67 -1.34
CA GLY A 64 33.14 14.20 -2.68
C GLY A 64 34.62 14.42 -2.95
N PHE A 65 35.04 14.24 -4.19
CA PHE A 65 36.36 14.63 -4.68
C PHE A 65 36.17 15.53 -5.89
N ASN A 66 36.82 16.70 -5.84
CA ASN A 66 36.88 17.65 -6.93
C ASN A 66 38.33 17.93 -7.34
N SER A 67 38.60 17.92 -8.64
CA SER A 67 39.94 18.21 -9.20
C SER A 67 39.79 19.13 -10.40
N ASP A 68 40.32 20.35 -10.27
CA ASP A 68 40.27 21.36 -11.32
C ASP A 68 41.70 21.76 -11.71
N ILE A 69 42.02 21.63 -12.98
CA ILE A 69 43.30 22.00 -13.56
C ILE A 69 43.05 23.04 -14.65
N LYS A 70 43.76 24.16 -14.60
CA LYS A 70 43.71 25.18 -15.63
C LYS A 70 45.11 25.46 -16.21
N THR A 71 45.25 25.19 -17.50
CA THR A 71 46.41 25.59 -18.32
C THR A 71 45.95 26.53 -19.40
N PHE A 72 46.57 27.66 -19.54
CA PHE A 72 46.27 28.64 -20.59
C PHE A 72 47.55 29.26 -21.12
N ASP A 73 47.68 29.36 -22.45
CA ASP A 73 48.85 29.87 -23.16
C ASP A 73 50.17 29.19 -22.69
N GLY A 74 50.14 27.85 -22.61
CA GLY A 74 51.29 27.03 -22.16
C GLY A 74 51.68 27.19 -20.69
N LYS A 75 50.96 28.00 -19.90
CA LYS A 75 51.23 28.24 -18.48
C LYS A 75 50.22 27.48 -17.60
N ASN A 76 50.71 26.78 -16.60
CA ASN A 76 49.87 26.15 -15.56
C ASN A 76 49.39 27.23 -14.58
N TYR A 77 48.08 27.56 -14.67
CA TYR A 77 47.46 28.55 -13.79
C TYR A 77 47.23 27.99 -12.40
N PHE A 78 46.55 26.87 -12.32
CA PHE A 78 46.34 26.19 -11.06
C PHE A 78 46.04 24.70 -11.25
N ASN A 79 46.31 23.94 -10.20
CA ASN A 79 45.87 22.57 -9.99
C ASN A 79 45.26 22.52 -8.58
N TYR A 80 43.94 22.49 -8.51
CA TYR A 80 43.16 22.44 -7.29
C TYR A 80 42.56 21.07 -7.11
N GLN A 81 42.71 20.47 -5.94
CA GLN A 81 42.12 19.20 -5.55
C GLN A 81 41.47 19.38 -4.17
N ASN A 82 40.26 18.93 -4.01
CA ASN A 82 39.52 18.97 -2.75
C ASN A 82 38.79 17.64 -2.52
N THR A 83 39.03 17.03 -1.36
CA THR A 83 38.24 15.91 -0.85
C THR A 83 37.44 16.42 0.32
N GLU A 84 36.12 16.39 0.21
CA GLU A 84 35.18 16.91 1.20
C GLU A 84 34.28 15.82 1.72
N LEU A 85 34.11 15.73 3.04
CA LEU A 85 33.05 14.98 3.72
C LEU A 85 32.00 15.98 4.19
N LYS A 86 30.78 15.86 3.67
CA LYS A 86 29.64 16.68 4.06
C LYS A 86 28.66 15.85 4.88
N ILE A 87 28.32 16.34 6.08
CA ILE A 87 27.39 15.67 7.01
C ILE A 87 26.19 16.59 7.25
N PRO A 88 25.05 16.33 6.59
CA PRO A 88 23.82 17.07 6.84
C PRO A 88 23.21 16.62 8.17
N THR A 89 22.75 17.59 9.00
CA THR A 89 22.13 17.30 10.28
C THR A 89 20.63 17.55 10.28
N TRP A 90 19.93 16.91 11.19
CA TRP A 90 18.48 17.12 11.39
C TRP A 90 18.14 18.56 11.79
N ALA A 91 19.05 19.28 12.43
CA ALA A 91 18.86 20.70 12.77
C ALA A 91 18.89 21.63 11.56
N GLY A 92 19.14 21.12 10.36
CA GLY A 92 19.28 21.92 9.14
C GLY A 92 20.69 22.51 8.96
N ILE A 93 21.61 22.18 9.86
CA ILE A 93 23.02 22.59 9.82
C ILE A 93 23.79 21.55 9.02
N ASP A 94 24.62 21.99 8.08
CA ASP A 94 25.54 21.10 7.37
C ASP A 94 26.93 21.24 7.99
N ILE A 95 27.59 20.14 8.36
CA ILE A 95 28.94 20.04 8.80
C ILE A 95 29.81 19.62 7.62
N ASN A 96 30.85 20.38 7.31
CA ASN A 96 31.77 20.11 6.22
C ASN A 96 33.17 19.95 6.76
N THR A 97 33.89 18.93 6.36
CA THR A 97 35.32 18.78 6.64
C THR A 97 36.00 18.25 5.41
N GLY A 98 37.20 18.71 5.17
CA GLY A 98 37.93 18.31 3.97
C GLY A 98 39.40 18.64 4.01
N ILE A 99 40.08 18.13 2.99
CA ILE A 99 41.49 18.41 2.69
C ILE A 99 41.58 18.96 1.28
N GLU A 100 42.30 20.06 1.12
CA GLU A 100 42.48 20.68 -0.17
C GLU A 100 43.98 20.86 -0.49
N SER A 101 44.31 20.77 -1.77
CA SER A 101 45.65 21.04 -2.30
C SER A 101 45.50 21.99 -3.49
N ASN A 102 46.23 23.10 -3.43
CA ASN A 102 46.19 24.13 -4.45
C ASN A 102 47.62 24.55 -4.84
N LYS A 103 47.98 24.27 -6.09
CA LYS A 103 49.32 24.51 -6.64
C LYS A 103 49.18 25.26 -7.95
N GLY A 104 50.09 26.15 -8.27
CA GLY A 104 50.13 26.88 -9.52
C GLY A 104 50.67 28.29 -9.37
N GLN A 105 50.83 29.01 -10.48
CA GLN A 105 51.36 30.36 -10.51
C GLN A 105 50.31 31.44 -10.28
N PHE A 106 49.07 31.21 -10.72
CA PHE A 106 47.97 32.17 -10.67
C PHE A 106 46.79 31.57 -9.87
N LEU A 107 47.01 31.45 -8.56
CA LEU A 107 46.01 30.95 -7.66
C LEU A 107 44.86 31.95 -7.49
N ASN A 108 43.64 31.44 -7.36
CA ASN A 108 42.51 32.25 -6.91
C ASN A 108 42.77 32.72 -5.48
N SER A 109 42.61 34.03 -5.23
CA SER A 109 42.79 34.62 -3.90
C SER A 109 41.88 34.07 -2.83
N GLU A 110 40.78 33.39 -3.22
CA GLU A 110 39.83 32.75 -2.30
C GLU A 110 40.28 31.37 -1.79
N VAL A 111 41.36 30.82 -2.36
CA VAL A 111 41.85 29.47 -2.05
C VAL A 111 43.23 29.54 -1.47
N SER A 112 43.48 28.82 -0.37
CA SER A 112 44.80 28.77 0.28
C SER A 112 45.84 28.11 -0.61
N LYS A 113 47.07 28.68 -0.63
CA LYS A 113 48.20 28.08 -1.36
C LYS A 113 48.72 26.88 -0.61
N GLY A 114 49.01 25.79 -1.33
CA GLY A 114 49.59 24.59 -0.74
C GLY A 114 48.54 23.58 -0.30
N GLN A 115 48.81 22.92 0.79
CA GLN A 115 47.93 21.92 1.40
C GLN A 115 47.24 22.53 2.62
N SER A 116 45.92 22.37 2.70
CA SER A 116 45.15 22.80 3.85
C SER A 116 44.07 21.76 4.20
N SER A 117 43.63 21.83 5.42
CA SER A 117 42.46 21.07 5.89
C SER A 117 41.50 22.03 6.57
N TYR A 118 40.22 21.68 6.53
CA TYR A 118 39.18 22.52 7.11
C TYR A 118 38.11 21.72 7.82
N LEU A 119 37.51 22.34 8.82
CA LEU A 119 36.28 21.90 9.48
C LEU A 119 35.33 23.10 9.53
N GLY A 120 34.15 22.95 9.01
CA GLY A 120 33.19 24.04 8.89
C GLY A 120 31.77 23.65 9.15
N ILE A 121 30.96 24.67 9.37
CA ILE A 121 29.53 24.57 9.52
C ILE A 121 28.84 25.55 8.58
N SER A 122 27.68 25.15 8.05
CA SER A 122 26.77 26.00 7.28
C SER A 122 25.41 26.01 7.95
N VAL A 123 24.95 27.18 8.37
CA VAL A 123 23.71 27.34 9.14
C VAL A 123 22.73 28.22 8.37
N PRO A 124 21.53 27.73 8.02
CA PRO A 124 20.46 28.58 7.52
C PRO A 124 19.84 29.36 8.68
N VAL A 125 19.78 30.69 8.54
CA VAL A 125 19.32 31.56 9.65
C VAL A 125 17.83 31.94 9.49
N ILE A 126 17.30 32.04 8.27
CA ILE A 126 15.93 32.44 8.01
C ILE A 126 15.18 31.34 7.23
N LYS A 127 15.40 31.27 5.92
CA LYS A 127 14.81 30.24 5.06
C LYS A 127 15.43 28.89 5.43
N ASN A 128 14.59 27.84 5.52
CA ASN A 128 15.00 26.47 5.88
C ASN A 128 15.46 26.29 7.35
N LEU A 129 15.31 27.29 8.23
CA LEU A 129 15.64 27.13 9.65
C LEU A 129 14.67 26.15 10.34
N VAL A 130 13.34 26.34 10.17
CA VAL A 130 12.31 25.52 10.83
C VAL A 130 12.08 24.22 10.07
N ILE A 131 11.94 24.30 8.75
CA ILE A 131 11.70 23.16 7.87
C ILE A 131 12.41 23.38 6.54
N ASP A 132 13.08 22.35 6.05
CA ASP A 132 13.69 22.30 4.74
C ASP A 132 13.16 21.09 3.94
N LYS A 133 13.59 20.93 2.70
CA LYS A 133 13.17 19.83 1.84
C LYS A 133 13.47 18.46 2.46
N ARG A 134 14.62 18.30 3.13
CA ARG A 134 15.07 17.04 3.75
C ARG A 134 14.14 16.63 4.89
N ARG A 135 13.90 17.54 5.84
CA ARG A 135 13.00 17.32 6.98
C ARG A 135 11.56 17.11 6.54
N ALA A 136 11.08 17.91 5.57
CA ALA A 136 9.76 17.74 5.01
C ALA A 136 9.60 16.35 4.38
N ALA A 137 10.55 15.88 3.57
CA ALA A 137 10.52 14.57 2.95
C ALA A 137 10.42 13.43 3.98
N VAL A 138 11.20 13.47 5.06
CA VAL A 138 11.12 12.45 6.12
C VAL A 138 9.78 12.49 6.88
N LEU A 139 9.25 13.69 7.17
CA LEU A 139 7.94 13.82 7.82
C LEU A 139 6.81 13.33 6.92
N GLN A 140 6.85 13.63 5.63
CA GLN A 140 5.89 13.15 4.64
C GLN A 140 5.98 11.63 4.47
N ALA A 141 7.18 11.07 4.42
CA ALA A 141 7.39 9.64 4.30
C ALA A 141 6.85 8.86 5.52
N LYS A 142 6.98 9.40 6.74
CA LYS A 142 6.35 8.82 7.94
C LYS A 142 4.82 8.76 7.81
N ASN A 143 4.20 9.83 7.34
CA ASN A 143 2.75 9.85 7.09
C ASN A 143 2.36 8.90 5.95
N LEU A 144 3.22 8.73 4.93
CA LEU A 144 2.97 7.81 3.82
C LEU A 144 2.94 6.36 4.30
N ILE A 145 3.80 5.94 5.22
CA ILE A 145 3.73 4.61 5.84
C ILE A 145 2.36 4.40 6.51
N LEU A 146 1.89 5.38 7.29
CA LEU A 146 0.59 5.28 7.95
C LEU A 146 -0.58 5.27 6.96
N ALA A 147 -0.48 6.05 5.88
CA ALA A 147 -1.45 6.04 4.78
C ALA A 147 -1.47 4.70 4.05
N SER A 148 -0.30 4.09 3.79
CA SER A 148 -0.18 2.80 3.12
C SER A 148 -0.75 1.63 3.94
N GLU A 149 -0.70 1.69 5.27
CA GLU A 149 -1.40 0.73 6.12
C GLU A 149 -2.92 0.82 5.95
N GLN A 150 -3.47 2.04 5.80
CA GLN A 150 -4.90 2.21 5.52
C GLN A 150 -5.25 1.74 4.11
N GLU A 151 -4.40 2.01 3.13
CA GLU A 151 -4.58 1.54 1.75
C GLU A 151 -4.57 0.00 1.70
N LYS A 152 -3.61 -0.65 2.38
CA LYS A 152 -3.57 -2.11 2.54
C LYS A 152 -4.88 -2.64 3.12
N GLN A 153 -5.39 -2.03 4.20
CA GLN A 153 -6.66 -2.44 4.81
C GLN A 153 -7.83 -2.28 3.83
N SER A 154 -7.88 -1.18 3.07
CA SER A 154 -8.91 -0.95 2.07
C SER A 154 -8.88 -2.01 0.96
N ILE A 155 -7.71 -2.32 0.43
CA ILE A 155 -7.53 -3.35 -0.61
C ILE A 155 -8.00 -4.72 -0.11
N VAL A 156 -7.58 -5.11 1.10
CA VAL A 156 -7.96 -6.39 1.70
C VAL A 156 -9.45 -6.45 2.00
N ASN A 157 -10.05 -5.38 2.53
CA ASN A 157 -11.48 -5.32 2.83
C ASN A 157 -12.33 -5.45 1.55
N ASN A 158 -11.95 -4.78 0.46
CA ASN A 158 -12.64 -4.89 -0.82
C ASN A 158 -12.52 -6.33 -1.38
N LEU A 159 -11.34 -6.93 -1.34
CA LEU A 159 -11.13 -8.31 -1.74
C LEU A 159 -12.03 -9.28 -0.94
N LEU A 160 -12.08 -9.11 0.39
CA LEU A 160 -12.89 -9.98 1.25
C LEU A 160 -14.40 -9.77 1.03
N LEU A 161 -14.82 -8.54 0.71
CA LEU A 161 -16.21 -8.26 0.36
C LEU A 161 -16.59 -8.99 -0.95
N ASP A 162 -15.79 -8.84 -2.00
CA ASP A 162 -16.03 -9.48 -3.29
C ASP A 162 -16.04 -11.01 -3.15
N ALA A 163 -15.08 -11.57 -2.42
CA ALA A 163 -15.02 -13.00 -2.13
C ALA A 163 -16.25 -13.48 -1.35
N SER A 164 -16.71 -12.71 -0.36
CA SER A 164 -17.90 -13.04 0.43
C SER A 164 -19.17 -13.07 -0.43
N LEU A 165 -19.37 -12.06 -1.28
CA LEU A 165 -20.49 -12.00 -2.19
C LEU A 165 -20.50 -13.20 -3.14
N GLN A 166 -19.33 -13.60 -3.65
CA GLN A 166 -19.23 -14.75 -4.53
C GLN A 166 -19.47 -16.07 -3.81
N TYR A 167 -19.00 -16.22 -2.56
CA TYR A 167 -19.28 -17.42 -1.75
C TYR A 167 -20.79 -17.58 -1.51
N TRP A 168 -21.47 -16.51 -1.11
CA TRP A 168 -22.91 -16.59 -0.84
C TRP A 168 -23.73 -16.76 -2.12
N LYS A 169 -23.28 -16.22 -3.26
CA LYS A 169 -23.87 -16.51 -4.57
C LYS A 169 -23.77 -18.00 -4.88
N TRP A 170 -22.61 -18.61 -4.70
CA TRP A 170 -22.41 -20.05 -4.91
C TRP A 170 -23.26 -20.90 -3.96
N ALA A 171 -23.32 -20.53 -2.68
CA ALA A 171 -24.17 -21.21 -1.70
C ALA A 171 -25.67 -21.12 -2.05
N ALA A 172 -26.14 -19.96 -2.52
CA ALA A 172 -27.52 -19.77 -2.95
C ALA A 172 -27.88 -20.67 -4.18
N GLN A 173 -26.96 -20.73 -5.16
CA GLN A 173 -27.17 -21.59 -6.33
C GLN A 173 -27.19 -23.08 -5.94
N TYR A 174 -26.39 -23.51 -4.99
CA TYR A 174 -26.44 -24.86 -4.45
C TYR A 174 -27.79 -25.19 -3.82
N GLN A 175 -28.35 -24.29 -3.02
CA GLN A 175 -29.65 -24.48 -2.41
C GLN A 175 -30.78 -24.56 -3.47
N LEU A 176 -30.70 -23.73 -4.49
CA LEU A 176 -31.63 -23.73 -5.59
C LEU A 176 -31.58 -25.07 -6.37
N LEU A 177 -30.39 -25.55 -6.68
CA LEU A 177 -30.19 -26.86 -7.32
C LEU A 177 -30.78 -28.00 -6.46
N LYS A 178 -30.49 -27.99 -5.15
CA LYS A 178 -31.03 -28.98 -4.21
C LYS A 178 -32.59 -28.99 -4.22
N LEU A 179 -33.19 -27.80 -4.25
CA LEU A 179 -34.63 -27.62 -4.29
C LEU A 179 -35.24 -28.21 -5.58
N TYR A 180 -34.68 -27.89 -6.76
CA TYR A 180 -35.17 -28.43 -8.02
C TYR A 180 -34.96 -29.93 -8.13
N LYS A 181 -33.88 -30.52 -7.65
CA LYS A 181 -33.67 -31.97 -7.55
C LYS A 181 -34.82 -32.62 -6.75
N GLN A 182 -35.20 -32.01 -5.63
CA GLN A 182 -36.33 -32.53 -4.83
C GLN A 182 -37.66 -32.41 -5.54
N TYR A 183 -37.91 -31.32 -6.27
CA TYR A 183 -39.11 -31.13 -7.06
C TYR A 183 -39.19 -32.12 -8.22
N VAL A 184 -38.11 -32.44 -8.92
CA VAL A 184 -38.07 -33.45 -9.98
C VAL A 184 -38.37 -34.82 -9.41
N ILE A 185 -37.85 -35.21 -8.25
CA ILE A 185 -38.18 -36.48 -7.58
C ILE A 185 -39.67 -36.53 -7.27
N THR A 186 -40.25 -35.49 -6.69
CA THR A 186 -41.68 -35.42 -6.34
C THR A 186 -42.58 -35.48 -7.58
N SER A 187 -42.23 -34.73 -8.63
CA SER A 187 -42.97 -34.72 -9.89
C SER A 187 -42.86 -36.04 -10.65
N SER A 188 -41.72 -36.72 -10.60
CA SER A 188 -41.52 -38.05 -11.16
C SER A 188 -42.42 -39.07 -10.47
N ASN A 189 -42.54 -39.03 -9.15
CA ASN A 189 -43.46 -39.90 -8.39
C ASN A 189 -44.91 -39.60 -8.76
N ARG A 190 -45.30 -38.32 -8.88
CA ARG A 190 -46.64 -37.92 -9.33
C ARG A 190 -46.95 -38.46 -10.72
N PHE A 191 -46.04 -38.30 -11.69
CA PHE A 191 -46.19 -38.83 -13.04
C PHE A 191 -46.39 -40.35 -13.02
N ASN A 192 -45.59 -41.09 -12.26
CA ASN A 192 -45.71 -42.55 -12.16
C ASN A 192 -47.05 -42.98 -11.57
N ILE A 193 -47.53 -42.33 -10.50
CA ILE A 193 -48.85 -42.61 -9.91
C ILE A 193 -49.97 -42.31 -10.89
N THR A 194 -49.93 -41.16 -11.59
CA THR A 194 -50.95 -40.81 -12.60
C THR A 194 -50.96 -41.80 -13.76
N LYS A 195 -49.76 -42.27 -14.20
CA LYS A 195 -49.68 -43.32 -15.26
C LYS A 195 -50.26 -44.66 -14.84
N ILE A 196 -50.08 -45.10 -13.59
CA ILE A 196 -50.67 -46.30 -13.03
C ILE A 196 -52.19 -46.15 -12.97
N ALA A 197 -52.73 -45.04 -12.50
CA ALA A 197 -54.13 -44.73 -12.43
C ALA A 197 -54.79 -44.69 -13.84
N PHE A 198 -54.09 -44.15 -14.85
CA PHE A 198 -54.51 -44.21 -16.24
C PHE A 198 -54.62 -45.66 -16.75
N ASN A 199 -53.58 -46.46 -16.49
CA ASN A 199 -53.59 -47.87 -16.90
C ASN A 199 -54.74 -48.70 -16.26
N ASN A 200 -55.16 -48.28 -15.05
CA ASN A 200 -56.31 -48.89 -14.38
C ASN A 200 -57.68 -48.33 -14.83
N GLY A 201 -57.67 -47.34 -15.76
CA GLY A 201 -58.91 -46.71 -16.25
C GLY A 201 -59.52 -45.64 -15.35
N GLU A 202 -58.79 -45.23 -14.30
CA GLU A 202 -59.22 -44.25 -13.28
C GLU A 202 -58.96 -42.79 -13.68
N ARG A 203 -58.06 -42.55 -14.66
CA ARG A 203 -57.62 -41.22 -15.12
C ARG A 203 -57.61 -41.12 -16.62
N ALA A 204 -57.78 -39.91 -17.16
CA ALA A 204 -57.69 -39.63 -18.59
C ALA A 204 -56.21 -39.58 -19.07
N SER A 205 -55.99 -39.88 -20.37
CA SER A 205 -54.67 -39.77 -21.00
C SER A 205 -54.11 -38.33 -20.92
N LEU A 206 -55.00 -37.33 -20.93
CA LEU A 206 -54.64 -35.91 -20.79
C LEU A 206 -53.95 -35.63 -19.46
N ASP A 207 -54.40 -36.22 -18.34
CA ASP A 207 -53.83 -36.09 -17.02
C ASP A 207 -52.39 -36.62 -17.00
N THR A 208 -52.10 -37.69 -17.72
CA THR A 208 -50.78 -38.29 -17.85
C THR A 208 -49.83 -37.39 -18.66
N LEU A 209 -50.35 -36.78 -19.73
CA LEU A 209 -49.58 -35.84 -20.55
C LEU A 209 -49.25 -34.56 -19.77
N GLU A 210 -50.22 -34.03 -19.01
CA GLU A 210 -50.01 -32.87 -18.14
C GLU A 210 -48.91 -33.14 -17.08
N ALA A 211 -48.98 -34.28 -16.38
CA ALA A 211 -47.98 -34.67 -15.39
C ALA A 211 -46.58 -34.87 -16.02
N LEU A 212 -46.52 -35.41 -17.25
CA LEU A 212 -45.25 -35.52 -17.98
C LEU A 212 -44.69 -34.17 -18.36
N THR A 213 -45.51 -33.25 -18.87
CA THR A 213 -45.10 -31.91 -19.25
C THR A 213 -44.53 -31.16 -18.04
N GLN A 214 -45.21 -31.25 -16.88
CA GLN A 214 -44.71 -30.65 -15.63
C GLN A 214 -43.36 -31.24 -15.19
N LEU A 215 -43.19 -32.58 -15.29
CA LEU A 215 -41.93 -33.24 -15.00
C LEU A 215 -40.79 -32.73 -15.92
N GLN A 216 -41.09 -32.62 -17.24
CA GLN A 216 -40.08 -32.11 -18.19
C GLN A 216 -39.72 -30.68 -17.93
N GLN A 217 -40.65 -29.79 -17.58
CA GLN A 217 -40.38 -28.41 -17.20
C GLN A 217 -39.46 -28.32 -15.95
N LEU A 218 -39.73 -29.13 -14.92
CA LEU A 218 -38.90 -29.18 -13.73
C LEU A 218 -37.48 -29.71 -14.00
N LYS A 219 -37.34 -30.69 -14.94
CA LYS A 219 -36.01 -31.15 -15.36
C LYS A 219 -35.21 -30.07 -16.10
N ILE A 220 -35.86 -29.22 -16.89
CA ILE A 220 -35.19 -28.08 -17.53
C ILE A 220 -34.68 -27.12 -16.44
N LEU A 221 -35.52 -26.77 -15.45
CA LEU A 221 -35.13 -25.89 -14.35
C LEU A 221 -34.03 -26.51 -13.47
N GLU A 222 -34.00 -27.83 -13.27
CA GLU A 222 -32.88 -28.52 -12.59
C GLU A 222 -31.58 -28.38 -13.37
N ASN A 223 -31.60 -28.59 -14.70
CA ASN A 223 -30.41 -28.43 -15.54
C ASN A 223 -29.90 -27.00 -15.55
N ASP A 224 -30.80 -26.01 -15.62
CA ASP A 224 -30.43 -24.60 -15.54
C ASP A 224 -29.79 -24.27 -14.18
N ALA A 225 -30.37 -24.79 -13.09
CA ALA A 225 -29.81 -24.60 -11.74
C ALA A 225 -28.44 -25.27 -11.57
N ASP A 226 -28.23 -26.44 -12.17
CA ASP A 226 -26.94 -27.14 -12.17
C ASP A 226 -25.85 -26.34 -12.92
N LEU A 227 -26.22 -25.78 -14.07
CA LEU A 227 -25.35 -24.89 -14.84
C LEU A 227 -24.97 -23.63 -14.04
N LEU A 228 -25.94 -22.98 -13.39
CA LEU A 228 -25.73 -21.79 -12.58
C LEU A 228 -24.84 -22.09 -11.36
N PHE A 229 -25.03 -23.23 -10.70
CA PHE A 229 -24.19 -23.68 -9.59
C PHE A 229 -22.77 -23.94 -10.05
N THR A 230 -22.60 -24.64 -11.18
CA THR A 230 -21.26 -24.90 -11.75
C THR A 230 -20.53 -23.61 -12.10
N ASN A 231 -21.21 -22.67 -12.78
CA ASN A 231 -20.63 -21.37 -13.13
C ASN A 231 -20.25 -20.56 -11.90
N ALA A 232 -21.10 -20.52 -10.88
CA ALA A 232 -20.79 -19.84 -9.62
C ALA A 232 -19.58 -20.46 -8.91
N GLY A 233 -19.37 -21.78 -9.01
CA GLY A 233 -18.19 -22.48 -8.52
C GLY A 233 -16.89 -22.11 -9.28
N ILE A 234 -17.00 -21.97 -10.61
CA ILE A 234 -15.88 -21.50 -11.44
C ILE A 234 -15.50 -20.06 -11.07
N GLU A 235 -16.49 -19.18 -10.90
CA GLU A 235 -16.27 -17.80 -10.46
C GLU A 235 -15.64 -17.74 -9.05
N LEU A 236 -16.06 -18.64 -8.14
CA LEU A 236 -15.48 -18.77 -6.79
C LEU A 236 -14.02 -19.19 -6.84
N SER A 237 -13.64 -20.03 -7.80
CA SER A 237 -12.27 -20.52 -7.97
C SER A 237 -11.25 -19.39 -8.22
N TYR A 238 -11.70 -18.23 -8.74
CA TYR A 238 -10.86 -17.05 -8.90
C TYR A 238 -10.23 -16.60 -7.56
N PHE A 239 -10.93 -16.82 -6.46
CA PHE A 239 -10.47 -16.45 -5.13
C PHE A 239 -9.65 -17.53 -4.43
N LEU A 240 -9.58 -18.74 -4.97
CA LEU A 240 -8.87 -19.86 -4.37
C LEU A 240 -7.43 -19.94 -4.87
N TRP A 241 -6.50 -19.76 -3.95
CA TRP A 241 -5.07 -19.81 -4.24
C TRP A 241 -4.35 -20.64 -3.18
N ASP A 242 -3.28 -21.30 -3.58
CA ASP A 242 -2.39 -22.01 -2.66
C ASP A 242 -1.26 -21.11 -2.13
N ASN A 243 -0.44 -21.68 -1.24
CA ASN A 243 0.70 -20.98 -0.68
C ASN A 243 1.84 -20.74 -1.69
N GLN A 244 1.80 -21.39 -2.86
CA GLN A 244 2.81 -21.32 -3.92
C GLN A 244 2.39 -20.38 -5.07
N ASP A 245 1.40 -19.53 -4.84
CA ASP A 245 0.86 -18.59 -5.83
C ASP A 245 0.23 -19.26 -7.06
N SER A 246 -0.26 -20.51 -6.91
CA SER A 246 -0.99 -21.22 -7.95
C SER A 246 -2.50 -21.12 -7.71
N ALA A 247 -3.25 -20.87 -8.79
CA ALA A 247 -4.71 -20.85 -8.72
C ALA A 247 -5.27 -22.27 -8.51
N LEU A 248 -6.17 -22.41 -7.56
CA LEU A 248 -6.86 -23.66 -7.28
C LEU A 248 -8.25 -23.67 -7.96
N GLN A 249 -8.62 -24.82 -8.49
CA GLN A 249 -9.98 -25.03 -8.99
C GLN A 249 -10.84 -25.69 -7.91
N LEU A 250 -12.07 -25.22 -7.77
CA LEU A 250 -13.05 -25.85 -6.89
C LEU A 250 -13.38 -27.25 -7.42
N SER A 251 -13.27 -28.27 -6.56
CA SER A 251 -13.68 -29.63 -6.95
C SER A 251 -15.17 -29.67 -7.28
N PRO A 252 -15.60 -30.35 -8.36
CA PRO A 252 -17.01 -30.50 -8.70
C PRO A 252 -17.85 -31.17 -7.60
N THR A 253 -17.20 -31.93 -6.71
CA THR A 253 -17.86 -32.63 -5.58
C THR A 253 -17.93 -31.76 -4.32
N MET A 254 -17.28 -30.59 -4.31
CA MET A 254 -17.28 -29.69 -3.17
C MET A 254 -18.61 -28.96 -3.07
N THR A 255 -19.12 -28.89 -1.85
CA THR A 255 -20.39 -28.22 -1.56
C THR A 255 -20.18 -27.16 -0.47
N PRO A 256 -20.98 -26.06 -0.51
CA PRO A 256 -20.92 -25.07 0.56
C PRO A 256 -21.49 -25.64 1.87
N ASP A 257 -20.92 -25.20 2.98
CA ASP A 257 -21.58 -25.36 4.27
C ASP A 257 -22.71 -24.35 4.39
N THR A 258 -23.95 -24.89 4.44
CA THR A 258 -25.18 -24.08 4.52
C THR A 258 -25.71 -23.95 5.93
N LEU A 259 -25.05 -24.57 6.90
CA LEU A 259 -25.48 -24.57 8.31
C LEU A 259 -25.06 -23.30 9.05
N ASP A 260 -24.11 -22.54 8.52
CA ASP A 260 -23.57 -21.33 9.13
C ASP A 260 -24.45 -20.07 8.92
N SER A 261 -25.71 -20.25 8.49
CA SER A 261 -26.70 -19.18 8.49
C SER A 261 -27.18 -18.84 9.92
N LYS A 262 -26.25 -18.73 10.87
CA LYS A 262 -26.53 -18.07 12.12
C LYS A 262 -27.01 -16.68 11.79
N GLN A 263 -28.24 -16.35 12.20
CA GLN A 263 -28.75 -14.99 12.15
C GLN A 263 -27.69 -14.09 12.77
N ILE A 264 -27.05 -13.30 11.93
CA ILE A 264 -26.17 -12.23 12.40
C ILE A 264 -27.13 -11.22 13.01
N SER A 265 -27.33 -11.30 14.34
CA SER A 265 -28.02 -10.27 15.08
C SER A 265 -27.14 -9.04 15.05
N ILE A 266 -27.51 -8.01 14.29
CA ILE A 266 -26.87 -6.70 14.33
C ILE A 266 -27.32 -6.06 15.64
N GLU A 267 -26.53 -6.22 16.70
CA GLU A 267 -26.83 -5.66 18.04
C GLU A 267 -26.65 -4.13 18.07
N ASN A 268 -25.88 -3.56 17.16
CA ASN A 268 -25.61 -2.12 17.10
C ASN A 268 -26.71 -1.37 16.34
N SER A 269 -27.07 -0.17 16.84
CA SER A 269 -27.97 0.71 16.08
C SER A 269 -27.30 1.17 14.77
N ILE A 270 -28.09 1.46 13.75
CA ILE A 270 -27.57 1.99 12.46
C ILE A 270 -26.77 3.27 12.70
N ALA A 271 -27.17 4.11 13.66
CA ALA A 271 -26.45 5.34 14.01
C ALA A 271 -25.04 5.06 14.55
N ASP A 272 -24.92 4.02 15.39
CA ASP A 272 -23.63 3.60 15.94
C ASP A 272 -22.72 3.01 14.85
N LEU A 273 -23.27 2.22 13.95
CA LEU A 273 -22.53 1.67 12.81
C LEU A 273 -22.04 2.78 11.88
N ILE A 274 -22.85 3.80 11.61
CA ILE A 274 -22.45 4.95 10.81
C ILE A 274 -21.29 5.72 11.49
N SER A 275 -21.42 5.99 12.79
CA SER A 275 -20.39 6.72 13.53
C SER A 275 -19.06 5.93 13.55
N LEU A 276 -19.13 4.63 13.80
CA LEU A 276 -17.98 3.72 13.81
C LEU A 276 -17.33 3.64 12.42
N SER A 277 -18.16 3.55 11.36
CA SER A 277 -17.65 3.49 9.98
C SER A 277 -16.87 4.74 9.60
N ILE A 278 -17.30 5.95 9.98
CA ILE A 278 -16.57 7.19 9.71
C ILE A 278 -15.23 7.21 10.44
N LEU A 279 -15.20 6.74 11.69
CA LEU A 279 -13.99 6.77 12.52
C LEU A 279 -12.96 5.71 12.12
N GLN A 280 -13.41 4.54 11.66
CA GLN A 280 -12.53 3.39 11.44
C GLN A 280 -12.33 3.04 9.96
N ASN A 281 -13.10 3.63 9.03
CA ASN A 281 -12.95 3.32 7.61
C ASN A 281 -11.56 3.71 7.09
N PRO A 282 -10.82 2.76 6.48
CA PRO A 282 -9.46 3.01 6.01
C PRO A 282 -9.39 4.11 4.94
N GLU A 283 -10.39 4.21 4.05
CA GLU A 283 -10.44 5.24 3.01
C GLU A 283 -10.59 6.64 3.61
N VAL A 284 -11.38 6.79 4.66
CA VAL A 284 -11.54 8.06 5.40
C VAL A 284 -10.24 8.45 6.10
N ARG A 285 -9.60 7.50 6.78
CA ARG A 285 -8.32 7.73 7.47
C ARG A 285 -7.17 8.06 6.50
N ALA A 286 -7.16 7.48 5.31
CA ALA A 286 -6.18 7.82 4.27
C ALA A 286 -6.23 9.30 3.88
N TYR A 287 -7.43 9.92 3.86
CA TYR A 287 -7.56 11.37 3.62
C TYR A 287 -6.93 12.22 4.74
N GLU A 288 -7.01 11.78 6.00
CA GLU A 288 -6.37 12.50 7.12
C GLU A 288 -4.85 12.56 6.95
N TYR A 289 -4.21 11.42 6.61
CA TYR A 289 -2.78 11.39 6.32
C TYR A 289 -2.41 12.21 5.09
N LYS A 290 -3.24 12.20 4.05
CA LYS A 290 -3.05 13.04 2.86
C LYS A 290 -3.10 14.53 3.19
N ILE A 291 -4.06 14.97 4.02
CA ILE A 291 -4.15 16.36 4.49
C ILE A 291 -2.93 16.72 5.33
N ASN A 292 -2.46 15.83 6.23
CA ASN A 292 -1.26 16.06 7.02
C ASN A 292 -0.01 16.24 6.13
N ASN A 293 0.12 15.46 5.06
CA ASN A 293 1.21 15.64 4.09
C ASN A 293 1.13 17.00 3.37
N LEU A 294 -0.07 17.43 3.00
CA LEU A 294 -0.28 18.73 2.37
C LEU A 294 -0.01 19.90 3.34
N LEU A 295 -0.27 19.73 4.63
CA LEU A 295 0.08 20.73 5.66
C LEU A 295 1.61 20.84 5.82
N ILE A 296 2.36 19.73 5.74
CA ILE A 296 3.82 19.75 5.72
C ILE A 296 4.32 20.46 4.45
N ASP A 297 3.75 20.12 3.29
CA ASP A 297 4.11 20.81 2.03
C ASP A 297 3.82 22.31 2.08
N LYS A 298 2.66 22.72 2.59
CA LYS A 298 2.34 24.15 2.80
C LYS A 298 3.38 24.85 3.67
N LYS A 299 3.85 24.22 4.77
CA LYS A 299 4.92 24.76 5.62
C LYS A 299 6.24 24.90 4.84
N LEU A 300 6.56 23.90 4.01
CA LEU A 300 7.75 23.95 3.15
C LEU A 300 7.63 25.06 2.09
N LYS A 301 6.47 25.18 1.42
CA LYS A 301 6.22 26.24 0.42
C LYS A 301 6.24 27.65 1.03
N PHE A 302 5.84 27.80 2.27
CA PHE A 302 5.97 29.08 3.01
C PHE A 302 7.44 29.52 3.10
N GLN A 303 8.40 28.59 3.22
CA GLN A 303 9.83 28.95 3.24
C GLN A 303 10.30 29.66 1.96
N SER A 304 9.60 29.48 0.84
CA SER A 304 9.92 30.15 -0.44
C SER A 304 9.59 31.64 -0.44
N LEU A 305 8.83 32.11 0.56
CA LEU A 305 8.52 33.53 0.77
C LEU A 305 9.59 34.25 1.62
N LEU A 306 10.44 33.49 2.28
CA LEU A 306 11.47 34.02 3.18
C LEU A 306 12.78 34.26 2.43
N PRO A 307 13.56 35.31 2.79
CA PRO A 307 14.89 35.50 2.27
C PRO A 307 15.81 34.37 2.72
N MET A 308 16.68 33.96 1.85
CA MET A 308 17.77 33.02 2.19
C MET A 308 18.91 33.81 2.87
N LEU A 309 19.24 33.43 4.08
CA LEU A 309 20.42 33.91 4.79
C LEU A 309 21.12 32.68 5.35
N ASN A 310 22.30 32.40 4.82
CA ASN A 310 23.18 31.33 5.30
C ASN A 310 24.43 31.92 5.86
N VAL A 311 24.83 31.42 7.02
CA VAL A 311 26.13 31.74 7.66
C VAL A 311 27.00 30.51 7.53
N LYS A 312 28.22 30.72 7.02
CA LYS A 312 29.22 29.68 6.84
C LYS A 312 30.46 30.08 7.67
N SER A 313 31.01 29.14 8.40
CA SER A 313 32.23 29.33 9.14
C SER A 313 33.11 28.09 9.04
N ASN A 314 34.29 28.24 8.51
CA ASN A 314 35.29 27.17 8.39
C ASN A 314 36.54 27.57 9.20
N ILE A 315 36.99 26.64 10.02
CA ILE A 315 38.31 26.70 10.67
C ILE A 315 39.26 26.03 9.69
N LEU A 316 40.41 26.69 9.44
CA LEU A 316 41.40 26.25 8.47
C LEU A 316 42.68 25.86 9.21
N ASN A 317 43.33 24.80 8.74
CA ASN A 317 44.64 24.41 9.24
C ASN A 317 45.65 24.23 8.08
N GLN A 318 46.90 24.60 8.26
CA GLN A 318 47.95 24.29 7.30
C GLN A 318 48.28 22.80 7.38
N ASN A 319 48.48 22.19 6.21
CA ASN A 319 48.72 20.78 6.07
C ASN A 319 47.46 19.89 6.41
N TYR A 320 47.62 18.59 6.37
CA TYR A 320 46.52 17.64 6.54
C TYR A 320 46.24 17.22 8.00
N ASN A 321 46.85 17.87 8.97
CA ASN A 321 46.74 17.53 10.40
C ASN A 321 45.62 18.35 11.09
N VAL A 322 44.37 18.05 10.83
CA VAL A 322 43.18 18.74 11.42
C VAL A 322 43.17 18.64 12.97
N PHE A 323 43.76 17.61 13.54
CA PHE A 323 43.63 17.29 14.96
C PHE A 323 44.91 17.51 15.81
N LYS A 324 46.02 17.87 15.20
CA LYS A 324 47.27 17.97 15.93
C LYS A 324 47.32 19.19 16.87
N ASP A 325 46.53 20.23 16.57
CA ASP A 325 46.50 21.49 17.33
C ASP A 325 45.09 21.81 17.88
N ALA A 326 44.22 20.83 18.03
CA ALA A 326 42.83 21.02 18.48
C ALA A 326 42.71 21.53 19.96
N GLY A 327 43.81 21.75 20.64
CA GLY A 327 43.82 22.03 22.08
C GLY A 327 43.63 23.47 22.52
N ALA A 328 44.04 24.53 21.78
CA ALA A 328 44.00 25.86 22.33
C ALA A 328 43.84 27.04 21.36
N GLN A 329 43.91 26.87 20.06
CA GLN A 329 43.95 27.99 19.11
C GLN A 329 43.02 27.89 17.91
N LEU A 330 41.88 27.27 18.08
CA LEU A 330 40.92 26.97 16.99
C LEU A 330 40.40 28.19 16.23
N TYR A 331 40.55 29.41 16.75
CA TYR A 331 40.03 30.65 16.13
C TYR A 331 41.05 31.77 15.95
N GLN A 332 42.31 31.60 16.36
CA GLN A 332 43.16 32.77 16.48
C GLN A 332 43.74 33.31 15.19
N ASN A 333 43.95 32.47 14.12
CA ASN A 333 44.65 32.99 12.94
C ASN A 333 44.15 32.47 11.56
N ASN A 334 43.39 31.37 11.49
CA ASN A 334 43.02 30.78 10.20
C ASN A 334 41.53 30.38 10.17
N TYR A 335 40.70 31.28 9.71
CA TYR A 335 39.26 30.99 9.51
C TYR A 335 38.76 31.62 8.22
N LYS A 336 37.69 31.03 7.67
CA LYS A 336 36.92 31.60 6.58
C LYS A 336 35.48 31.77 7.06
N PHE A 337 35.01 33.01 7.07
CA PHE A 337 33.61 33.32 7.41
C PHE A 337 32.92 33.90 6.21
N GLY A 338 31.68 33.49 5.98
CA GLY A 338 30.88 33.96 4.85
C GLY A 338 29.44 34.09 5.21
N ILE A 339 28.76 35.07 4.63
CA ILE A 339 27.33 35.29 4.71
C ILE A 339 26.78 35.32 3.29
N ASP A 340 25.85 34.41 3.00
CA ASP A 340 25.11 34.37 1.73
C ASP A 340 23.71 34.91 1.94
N PHE A 341 23.40 36.06 1.37
CA PHE A 341 22.04 36.63 1.36
C PHE A 341 21.44 36.60 -0.06
N LYS A 342 20.24 36.03 -0.19
CA LYS A 342 19.52 36.03 -1.48
C LYS A 342 18.02 36.18 -1.22
N MET A 343 17.41 37.15 -1.92
CA MET A 343 15.96 37.36 -1.87
C MET A 343 15.42 37.68 -3.27
N PRO A 344 14.44 36.91 -3.77
CA PRO A 344 13.71 37.25 -5.01
C PRO A 344 12.86 38.50 -4.77
N LEU A 345 13.05 39.56 -5.57
CA LEU A 345 12.38 40.85 -5.35
C LEU A 345 10.85 40.75 -5.47
N PHE A 346 10.33 40.01 -6.45
CA PHE A 346 8.89 39.92 -6.71
C PHE A 346 8.18 38.77 -6.01
N LEU A 347 8.89 37.78 -5.50
CA LEU A 347 8.36 36.59 -4.80
C LEU A 347 7.22 35.87 -5.55
N ARG A 348 7.14 36.01 -6.88
CA ARG A 348 6.03 35.45 -7.69
C ARG A 348 5.95 33.93 -7.57
N GLU A 349 7.10 33.23 -7.68
CA GLU A 349 7.20 31.79 -7.51
C GLU A 349 6.74 31.35 -6.11
N GLY A 350 7.30 31.95 -5.05
CA GLY A 350 6.94 31.63 -3.67
C GLY A 350 5.45 31.87 -3.36
N ARG A 351 4.90 33.00 -3.83
CA ARG A 351 3.45 33.30 -3.68
C ARG A 351 2.57 32.31 -4.43
N GLY A 352 2.96 31.96 -5.68
CA GLY A 352 2.24 30.98 -6.50
C GLY A 352 2.23 29.60 -5.87
N GLU A 353 3.41 29.10 -5.47
CA GLU A 353 3.57 27.79 -4.82
C GLU A 353 2.82 27.69 -3.48
N TYR A 354 2.90 28.72 -2.65
CA TYR A 354 2.15 28.75 -1.38
C TYR A 354 0.63 28.81 -1.58
N ARG A 355 0.16 29.61 -2.56
CA ARG A 355 -1.26 29.66 -2.92
C ARG A 355 -1.74 28.31 -3.45
N LYS A 356 -0.96 27.67 -4.33
CA LYS A 356 -1.26 26.34 -4.86
C LYS A 356 -1.38 25.31 -3.74
N ALA A 357 -0.46 25.33 -2.77
CA ALA A 357 -0.52 24.43 -1.62
C ALA A 357 -1.78 24.63 -0.77
N LYS A 358 -2.24 25.88 -0.56
CA LYS A 358 -3.52 26.17 0.12
C LYS A 358 -4.70 25.60 -0.65
N LEU A 359 -4.80 25.90 -1.95
CA LEU A 359 -5.89 25.41 -2.80
C LEU A 359 -5.95 23.88 -2.84
N LYS A 360 -4.79 23.20 -2.80
CA LYS A 360 -4.72 21.74 -2.74
C LYS A 360 -5.27 21.17 -1.44
N ILE A 361 -5.07 21.88 -0.31
CA ILE A 361 -5.67 21.51 0.97
C ILE A 361 -7.19 21.68 0.92
N ASP A 362 -7.67 22.81 0.39
CA ASP A 362 -9.09 23.10 0.28
C ASP A 362 -9.79 22.07 -0.62
N GLU A 363 -9.21 21.74 -1.80
CA GLU A 363 -9.67 20.68 -2.70
C GLU A 363 -9.75 19.32 -1.98
N THR A 364 -8.71 18.99 -1.20
CA THR A 364 -8.66 17.72 -0.48
C THR A 364 -9.66 17.65 0.67
N ASN A 365 -9.92 18.77 1.36
CA ASN A 365 -10.95 18.86 2.39
C ASN A 365 -12.36 18.65 1.82
N LEU A 366 -12.67 19.21 0.64
CA LEU A 366 -13.93 18.97 -0.06
C LEU A 366 -14.08 17.50 -0.46
N ALA A 367 -13.02 16.90 -1.01
CA ALA A 367 -13.01 15.47 -1.35
C ALA A 367 -13.16 14.58 -0.11
N PHE A 368 -12.56 14.96 1.02
CA PHE A 368 -12.72 14.28 2.30
C PHE A 368 -14.15 14.33 2.83
N ALA A 369 -14.82 15.49 2.75
CA ALA A 369 -16.22 15.62 3.12
C ALA A 369 -17.12 14.74 2.24
N ALA A 370 -16.91 14.72 0.92
CA ALA A 370 -17.64 13.87 0.00
C ALA A 370 -17.44 12.38 0.31
N LYS A 371 -16.19 11.96 0.61
CA LYS A 371 -15.90 10.57 0.98
C LYS A 371 -16.60 10.13 2.26
N LYS A 372 -16.71 11.00 3.27
CA LYS A 372 -17.48 10.69 4.49
C LYS A 372 -18.95 10.40 4.19
N ILE A 373 -19.57 11.21 3.33
CA ILE A 373 -20.96 10.99 2.92
C ILE A 373 -21.12 9.70 2.11
N GLU A 374 -20.17 9.40 1.21
CA GLU A 374 -20.16 8.14 0.46
C GLU A 374 -20.12 6.92 1.39
N VAL A 375 -19.22 6.93 2.40
CA VAL A 375 -19.12 5.85 3.39
C VAL A 375 -20.39 5.74 4.22
N GLN A 376 -20.98 6.85 4.65
CA GLN A 376 -22.26 6.83 5.37
C GLN A 376 -23.39 6.20 4.54
N ASN A 377 -23.46 6.52 3.26
CA ASN A 377 -24.49 5.98 2.38
C ASN A 377 -24.28 4.47 2.13
N LYS A 378 -23.03 4.02 1.99
CA LYS A 378 -22.71 2.57 1.86
C LYS A 378 -23.12 1.75 3.09
N VAL A 379 -23.19 2.35 4.28
CA VAL A 379 -23.66 1.65 5.50
C VAL A 379 -25.18 1.61 5.60
N LYS A 380 -25.89 2.54 4.93
CA LYS A 380 -27.35 2.61 4.94
C LYS A 380 -28.00 1.71 3.88
N THR A 381 -27.29 1.39 2.83
CA THR A 381 -27.75 0.52 1.70
C THR A 381 -27.39 -0.94 1.95
#